data_9c5c134eb6c9dedd66cfac2bb216101d
#
_entry.id   9c5c134eb6c9dedd66cfac2bb216101d
#
_cell.length_a   1.000
_cell.length_b   1.000
_cell.length_c   1.000
_cell.angle_alpha   90.00
_cell.angle_beta   90.00
_cell.angle_gamma   90.00
#
_symmetry.space_group_name_H-M   'P 1'
#
loop_
_entity.id
_entity.type
_entity.pdbx_description
1 polymer ?
#
loop_
_entity_poly.entity_id
_entity_poly.type
_entity_poly.pdbx_seq_one_letter_code
_entity_poly.pdbx_strand_id
1 'polypeptide(L)'
;MITKKNLAIFEINECDFKYFLKGATKYQFPLIKNYFKKKNKITTFTIDKEEGLNLDPWVQWVTVHTGIRSSRHKIYRLGQKLNNRTKQIWDIISLKGFSTTLWGLFNSNLRKKKNIDLFFPDPWSFTQKVYPQEFNDYLYLPKYYATNYPNIKLSKIIYFSYKFLKKVIFSKSFFYILKNFFSFIKIFSLAGLKSFNLYFFLDLISLEILCKNIEKKKSDFLIVALNSFAHYQHNFWDDDRFEFIYFWYLNEMIKKINYLEGYYNSTIFYNGFEQKKIKKKYFLRAKNPKRFLKILGLNFKRIEPNMTTGAQVFFDNDKDKSKCINFLKSIYLLDVPLFDVQKFKKNIFFKFNIYLYKKDFNIENLTLLNKNKYFNYLKKNNAKGLIYNNHSMLKKIFDNVILMKSTSEHTPKGTLYFKNIKLNKKQIENTKIFSKITNHFSL
;
A
#
# COMPACT_ATOMS: atom_id res chain seq x y z
N MET A 1 -15.31 -30.99 -24.60
CA MET A 1 -15.41 -29.51 -24.41
C MET A 1 -14.10 -29.03 -23.80
N ILE A 2 -13.34 -28.16 -24.49
CA ILE A 2 -12.17 -27.49 -23.92
C ILE A 2 -12.73 -26.51 -22.87
N THR A 3 -12.50 -26.82 -21.59
CA THR A 3 -12.92 -25.92 -20.50
C THR A 3 -12.22 -24.58 -20.68
N LYS A 4 -12.98 -23.50 -20.81
CA LYS A 4 -12.44 -22.15 -20.95
C LYS A 4 -11.51 -21.86 -19.77
N LYS A 5 -10.26 -21.48 -20.08
CA LYS A 5 -9.24 -21.18 -19.05
C LYS A 5 -9.69 -20.01 -18.21
N ASN A 6 -9.63 -20.13 -16.90
CA ASN A 6 -9.89 -19.04 -15.96
C ASN A 6 -8.91 -19.06 -14.79
N LEU A 7 -8.66 -17.88 -14.22
CA LEU A 7 -7.64 -17.69 -13.18
C LEU A 7 -8.06 -16.59 -12.20
N ALA A 8 -7.96 -16.86 -10.91
CA ALA A 8 -8.01 -15.84 -9.86
C ALA A 8 -6.65 -15.62 -9.20
N ILE A 9 -6.27 -14.38 -9.01
CA ILE A 9 -5.04 -13.96 -8.32
C ILE A 9 -5.43 -13.10 -7.11
N PHE A 10 -4.94 -13.50 -5.94
CA PHE A 10 -5.09 -12.76 -4.68
C PHE A 10 -3.72 -12.22 -4.26
N GLU A 11 -3.55 -10.93 -4.40
CA GLU A 11 -2.35 -10.19 -4.03
C GLU A 11 -2.50 -9.69 -2.59
N ILE A 12 -1.77 -10.32 -1.66
CA ILE A 12 -1.77 -9.95 -0.25
C ILE A 12 -0.48 -9.19 0.04
N ASN A 13 -0.54 -7.90 -0.17
CA ASN A 13 0.64 -7.04 -0.23
C ASN A 13 1.60 -7.25 0.95
N GLU A 14 2.88 -7.55 0.66
CA GLU A 14 4.03 -7.56 1.58
C GLU A 14 3.93 -8.54 2.77
N CYS A 15 2.94 -9.40 2.84
CA CYS A 15 2.68 -10.19 4.03
C CYS A 15 3.70 -11.31 4.29
N ASP A 16 4.08 -11.50 5.55
CA ASP A 16 4.82 -12.68 5.99
C ASP A 16 3.86 -13.88 6.16
N PHE A 17 3.87 -14.80 5.18
CA PHE A 17 3.03 -16.00 5.26
C PHE A 17 3.48 -17.01 6.31
N LYS A 18 4.72 -16.96 6.80
CA LYS A 18 5.15 -17.76 7.95
C LYS A 18 4.45 -17.28 9.21
N TYR A 19 4.31 -15.96 9.35
CA TYR A 19 3.54 -15.37 10.43
C TYR A 19 2.06 -15.79 10.39
N PHE A 20 1.44 -15.86 9.20
CA PHE A 20 0.08 -16.38 9.04
C PHE A 20 -0.08 -17.78 9.61
N LEU A 21 0.83 -18.69 9.26
CA LEU A 21 0.76 -20.08 9.72
C LEU A 21 1.03 -20.23 11.21
N LYS A 22 1.99 -19.45 11.75
CA LYS A 22 2.31 -19.43 13.19
C LYS A 22 1.11 -18.97 14.02
N GLY A 23 0.49 -17.86 13.63
CA GLY A 23 -0.65 -17.32 14.36
C GLY A 23 -1.91 -18.15 14.20
N ALA A 24 -2.12 -18.77 13.02
CA ALA A 24 -3.20 -19.71 12.82
C ALA A 24 -3.12 -20.92 13.78
N THR A 25 -1.91 -21.30 14.17
CA THR A 25 -1.70 -22.32 15.22
C THR A 25 -1.98 -21.77 16.62
N LYS A 26 -1.42 -20.62 16.95
CA LYS A 26 -1.56 -19.96 18.25
C LYS A 26 -3.02 -19.66 18.60
N TYR A 27 -3.79 -19.16 17.63
CA TYR A 27 -5.18 -18.73 17.84
C TYR A 27 -6.23 -19.75 17.38
N GLN A 28 -5.82 -20.96 17.04
CA GLN A 28 -6.70 -22.08 16.65
C GLN A 28 -7.62 -21.76 15.47
N PHE A 29 -7.07 -21.17 14.39
CA PHE A 29 -7.75 -20.94 13.13
C PHE A 29 -7.40 -22.04 12.10
N PRO A 30 -8.05 -23.22 12.15
CA PRO A 30 -7.71 -24.36 11.28
C PRO A 30 -7.95 -24.09 9.79
N LEU A 31 -8.89 -23.21 9.49
CA LEU A 31 -9.19 -22.83 8.09
C LEU A 31 -7.95 -22.26 7.40
N ILE A 32 -7.21 -21.35 8.06
CA ILE A 32 -6.01 -20.74 7.49
C ILE A 32 -4.98 -21.82 7.16
N LYS A 33 -4.69 -22.73 8.10
CA LYS A 33 -3.75 -23.84 7.88
C LYS A 33 -4.18 -24.73 6.71
N ASN A 34 -5.45 -25.14 6.69
CA ASN A 34 -6.01 -26.04 5.69
C ASN A 34 -6.02 -25.41 4.30
N TYR A 35 -6.24 -24.09 4.23
CA TYR A 35 -6.19 -23.34 2.99
C TYR A 35 -4.81 -23.40 2.32
N PHE A 36 -3.73 -23.14 3.09
CA PHE A 36 -2.37 -23.16 2.55
C PHE A 36 -1.83 -24.58 2.33
N LYS A 37 -2.22 -25.57 3.15
CA LYS A 37 -1.78 -26.97 3.01
C LYS A 37 -2.20 -27.59 1.67
N LYS A 38 -3.32 -27.16 1.11
CA LYS A 38 -3.89 -27.68 -0.15
C LYS A 38 -3.25 -27.09 -1.41
N LYS A 39 -2.27 -26.19 -1.29
CA LYS A 39 -1.67 -25.45 -2.41
C LYS A 39 -0.20 -25.78 -2.57
N ASN A 40 0.25 -25.80 -3.83
CA ASN A 40 1.66 -25.80 -4.14
C ASN A 40 2.28 -24.45 -3.77
N LYS A 41 3.56 -24.46 -3.39
CA LYS A 41 4.30 -23.29 -2.93
C LYS A 41 5.62 -23.14 -3.67
N ILE A 42 5.95 -21.91 -4.06
CA ILE A 42 7.28 -21.54 -4.53
C ILE A 42 7.74 -20.25 -3.83
N THR A 43 9.06 -20.07 -3.76
CA THR A 43 9.65 -18.81 -3.33
C THR A 43 9.74 -17.86 -4.53
N THR A 44 9.40 -16.61 -4.33
CA THR A 44 9.62 -15.55 -5.31
C THR A 44 10.72 -14.63 -4.82
N PHE A 45 11.33 -13.87 -5.73
CA PHE A 45 12.34 -12.89 -5.36
C PHE A 45 12.41 -11.74 -6.36
N THR A 46 12.93 -10.61 -5.88
CA THR A 46 13.30 -9.47 -6.70
C THR A 46 14.79 -9.17 -6.53
N ILE A 47 15.41 -8.60 -7.55
CA ILE A 47 16.78 -8.10 -7.50
C ILE A 47 16.84 -6.66 -7.00
N ASP A 48 15.68 -5.98 -6.89
CA ASP A 48 15.61 -4.62 -6.37
C ASP A 48 15.96 -4.59 -4.88
N LYS A 49 16.58 -3.49 -4.42
CA LYS A 49 17.04 -3.31 -3.05
C LYS A 49 16.27 -2.21 -2.35
N GLU A 50 16.16 -2.29 -1.03
CA GLU A 50 15.55 -1.29 -0.16
C GLU A 50 16.17 0.11 -0.33
N GLU A 51 17.50 0.18 -0.43
CA GLU A 51 18.27 1.42 -0.52
C GLU A 51 17.91 2.28 -1.74
N GLY A 52 17.44 1.67 -2.83
CA GLY A 52 17.03 2.38 -4.05
C GLY A 52 15.57 2.82 -4.06
N LEU A 53 14.78 2.63 -3.00
CA LEU A 53 13.32 2.75 -2.99
C LEU A 53 12.62 1.88 -4.05
N ASN A 54 13.29 0.83 -4.52
CA ASN A 54 12.78 -0.04 -5.58
C ASN A 54 12.03 -1.24 -5.00
N LEU A 55 12.13 -1.47 -3.69
CA LEU A 55 11.43 -2.55 -2.99
C LEU A 55 10.06 -2.12 -2.44
N ASP A 56 9.58 -0.95 -2.84
CA ASP A 56 8.25 -0.49 -2.48
C ASP A 56 7.15 -1.25 -3.26
N PRO A 57 5.96 -1.49 -2.68
CA PRO A 57 4.90 -2.29 -3.31
C PRO A 57 4.46 -1.73 -4.66
N TRP A 58 4.33 -0.41 -4.79
CA TRP A 58 3.97 0.23 -6.05
C TRP A 58 5.02 0.10 -7.16
N VAL A 59 6.26 -0.28 -6.84
CA VAL A 59 7.32 -0.63 -7.79
C VAL A 59 7.21 -2.12 -8.14
N GLN A 60 7.16 -2.97 -7.12
CA GLN A 60 7.19 -4.42 -7.28
C GLN A 60 5.94 -4.97 -7.95
N TRP A 61 4.76 -4.46 -7.62
CA TRP A 61 3.53 -4.87 -8.31
C TRP A 61 3.50 -4.45 -9.78
N VAL A 62 4.07 -3.29 -10.13
CA VAL A 62 4.26 -2.94 -11.55
C VAL A 62 5.22 -3.90 -12.24
N THR A 63 6.30 -4.31 -11.58
CA THR A 63 7.22 -5.34 -12.10
C THR A 63 6.49 -6.66 -12.36
N VAL A 64 5.66 -7.11 -11.43
CA VAL A 64 4.84 -8.33 -11.58
C VAL A 64 3.84 -8.19 -12.72
N HIS A 65 3.10 -7.08 -12.76
CA HIS A 65 2.02 -6.88 -13.74
C HIS A 65 2.51 -6.59 -15.16
N THR A 66 3.77 -6.23 -15.36
CA THR A 66 4.33 -5.92 -16.67
C THR A 66 5.41 -6.90 -17.13
N GLY A 67 5.99 -7.68 -16.23
CA GLY A 67 7.18 -8.50 -16.49
C GLY A 67 8.45 -7.68 -16.74
N ILE A 68 8.44 -6.38 -16.40
CA ILE A 68 9.53 -5.44 -16.69
C ILE A 68 10.14 -4.97 -15.38
N ARG A 69 11.47 -4.96 -15.27
CA ARG A 69 12.19 -4.48 -14.08
C ARG A 69 11.99 -2.99 -13.85
N SER A 70 12.10 -2.54 -12.60
CA SER A 70 11.98 -1.15 -12.16
C SER A 70 12.87 -0.18 -12.96
N SER A 71 14.10 -0.58 -13.27
CA SER A 71 15.04 0.18 -14.09
C SER A 71 14.55 0.50 -15.51
N ARG A 72 13.59 -0.27 -16.05
CA ARG A 72 13.02 -0.11 -17.39
C ARG A 72 11.63 0.50 -17.37
N HIS A 73 10.71 0.05 -16.46
CA HIS A 73 9.37 0.66 -16.41
C HIS A 73 9.36 2.05 -15.76
N LYS A 74 10.40 2.43 -14.98
CA LYS A 74 10.59 3.76 -14.38
C LYS A 74 9.46 4.24 -13.47
N ILE A 75 8.69 3.34 -12.88
CA ILE A 75 7.69 3.64 -11.87
C ILE A 75 8.34 3.51 -10.49
N TYR A 76 8.40 4.61 -9.78
CA TYR A 76 9.01 4.71 -8.44
C TYR A 76 8.09 5.37 -7.43
N ARG A 77 6.85 5.69 -7.83
CA ARG A 77 5.90 6.40 -6.97
C ARG A 77 4.52 5.79 -7.07
N LEU A 78 3.84 5.72 -5.95
CA LEU A 78 2.44 5.35 -5.88
C LEU A 78 1.59 6.40 -6.64
N GLY A 79 0.68 5.92 -7.48
CA GLY A 79 -0.13 6.77 -8.36
C GLY A 79 0.60 7.32 -9.59
N GLN A 80 1.89 6.99 -9.78
CA GLN A 80 2.62 7.38 -10.98
C GLN A 80 2.04 6.66 -12.20
N LYS A 81 1.78 7.42 -13.27
CA LYS A 81 1.22 6.89 -14.51
C LYS A 81 2.25 6.08 -15.29
N LEU A 82 1.88 4.87 -15.66
CA LEU A 82 2.70 4.01 -16.51
C LEU A 82 2.73 4.56 -17.95
N ASN A 83 3.86 4.37 -18.65
CA ASN A 83 4.00 4.74 -20.06
C ASN A 83 2.95 3.99 -20.90
N ASN A 84 2.35 4.69 -21.88
CA ASN A 84 1.29 4.13 -22.72
C ASN A 84 1.75 2.93 -23.57
N ARG A 85 3.03 2.77 -23.84
CA ARG A 85 3.59 1.64 -24.58
C ARG A 85 3.74 0.38 -23.72
N THR A 86 3.83 0.50 -22.38
CA THR A 86 4.03 -0.62 -21.46
C THR A 86 2.69 -1.24 -21.10
N LYS A 87 2.38 -2.41 -21.61
CA LYS A 87 1.14 -3.15 -21.31
C LYS A 87 1.23 -3.82 -19.95
N GLN A 88 0.13 -3.78 -19.22
CA GLN A 88 -0.06 -4.59 -18.00
C GLN A 88 -0.78 -5.89 -18.38
N ILE A 89 -0.70 -6.90 -17.52
CA ILE A 89 -1.18 -8.24 -17.81
C ILE A 89 -2.64 -8.29 -18.25
N TRP A 90 -3.50 -7.48 -17.64
CA TRP A 90 -4.92 -7.37 -18.00
C TRP A 90 -5.16 -6.69 -19.36
N ASP A 91 -4.26 -5.81 -19.79
CA ASP A 91 -4.34 -5.24 -21.15
C ASP A 91 -4.23 -6.34 -22.21
N ILE A 92 -3.37 -7.33 -21.96
CA ILE A 92 -3.13 -8.43 -22.91
C ILE A 92 -4.29 -9.42 -22.86
N ILE A 93 -4.67 -9.86 -21.65
CA ILE A 93 -5.72 -10.87 -21.43
C ILE A 93 -7.07 -10.38 -21.96
N SER A 94 -7.45 -9.13 -21.63
CA SER A 94 -8.73 -8.56 -22.10
C SER A 94 -8.76 -8.31 -23.62
N LEU A 95 -7.64 -7.92 -24.24
CA LEU A 95 -7.54 -7.80 -25.68
C LEU A 95 -7.72 -9.13 -26.43
N LYS A 96 -7.39 -10.23 -25.79
CA LYS A 96 -7.58 -11.58 -26.32
C LYS A 96 -8.97 -12.18 -26.07
N GLY A 97 -9.89 -11.38 -25.55
CA GLY A 97 -11.30 -11.75 -25.40
C GLY A 97 -11.69 -12.34 -24.04
N PHE A 98 -10.75 -12.43 -23.09
CA PHE A 98 -11.07 -12.90 -21.75
C PHE A 98 -11.66 -11.77 -20.89
N SER A 99 -12.82 -12.03 -20.30
CA SER A 99 -13.45 -11.09 -19.38
C SER A 99 -12.64 -10.95 -18.10
N THR A 100 -12.49 -9.70 -17.61
CA THR A 100 -11.50 -9.36 -16.58
C THR A 100 -12.10 -8.49 -15.49
N THR A 101 -11.85 -8.88 -14.23
CA THR A 101 -12.17 -8.11 -13.02
C THR A 101 -10.89 -7.75 -12.26
N LEU A 102 -10.73 -6.46 -11.96
CA LEU A 102 -9.56 -5.90 -11.30
C LEU A 102 -9.97 -5.10 -10.07
N TRP A 103 -9.42 -5.42 -8.89
CA TRP A 103 -9.79 -4.82 -7.63
C TRP A 103 -8.58 -4.40 -6.80
N GLY A 104 -8.44 -3.10 -6.51
CA GLY A 104 -7.48 -2.55 -5.55
C GLY A 104 -6.01 -2.49 -5.99
N LEU A 105 -5.71 -2.69 -7.28
CA LEU A 105 -4.34 -2.90 -7.77
C LEU A 105 -3.51 -1.62 -7.77
N PHE A 106 -2.30 -1.68 -7.21
CA PHE A 106 -1.33 -0.59 -7.23
C PHE A 106 -0.91 -0.19 -8.62
N ASN A 107 -0.86 1.11 -8.88
CA ASN A 107 -0.44 1.70 -10.16
C ASN A 107 -1.09 1.04 -11.39
N SER A 108 -2.30 0.52 -11.20
CA SER A 108 -3.10 -0.03 -12.29
C SER A 108 -3.60 1.09 -13.20
N ASN A 109 -3.66 0.80 -14.49
CA ASN A 109 -4.14 1.75 -15.49
C ASN A 109 -5.18 1.08 -16.40
N LEU A 110 -6.39 1.62 -16.42
CA LEU A 110 -7.43 1.17 -17.35
C LEU A 110 -7.29 1.93 -18.69
N ARG A 111 -6.78 1.25 -19.71
CA ARG A 111 -6.58 1.83 -21.05
C ARG A 111 -7.77 1.65 -21.96
N LYS A 112 -8.31 0.43 -21.99
CA LYS A 112 -9.46 0.05 -22.80
C LYS A 112 -10.47 -0.66 -21.91
N LYS A 113 -11.75 -0.44 -22.17
CA LYS A 113 -12.85 -1.07 -21.41
C LYS A 113 -13.31 -2.39 -22.02
N LYS A 114 -12.80 -2.75 -23.21
CA LYS A 114 -13.18 -4.00 -23.89
C LYS A 114 -12.83 -5.21 -23.01
N ASN A 115 -13.80 -6.07 -22.74
CA ASN A 115 -13.69 -7.24 -21.87
C ASN A 115 -13.24 -6.95 -20.42
N ILE A 116 -13.43 -5.72 -19.94
CA ILE A 116 -13.29 -5.37 -18.53
C ILE A 116 -14.69 -5.36 -17.92
N ASP A 117 -14.97 -6.29 -17.02
CA ASP A 117 -16.25 -6.36 -16.29
C ASP A 117 -16.25 -5.38 -15.12
N LEU A 118 -15.13 -5.30 -14.41
CA LEU A 118 -14.96 -4.41 -13.27
C LEU A 118 -13.50 -3.94 -13.16
N PHE A 119 -13.31 -2.64 -12.99
CA PHE A 119 -12.05 -2.02 -12.62
C PHE A 119 -12.25 -1.12 -11.42
N PHE A 120 -11.72 -1.54 -10.28
CA PHE A 120 -11.71 -0.77 -9.03
C PHE A 120 -10.26 -0.45 -8.69
N PRO A 121 -9.77 0.80 -8.94
CA PRO A 121 -8.36 1.16 -8.73
C PRO A 121 -8.03 1.25 -7.25
N ASP A 122 -6.74 1.17 -6.93
CA ASP A 122 -6.22 1.54 -5.63
C ASP A 122 -6.57 3.00 -5.28
N PRO A 123 -6.90 3.33 -4.02
CA PRO A 123 -7.26 4.68 -3.59
C PRO A 123 -6.22 5.77 -3.91
N TRP A 124 -4.95 5.42 -4.03
CA TRP A 124 -3.86 6.33 -4.38
C TRP A 124 -3.70 6.54 -5.90
N SER A 125 -4.42 5.80 -6.71
CA SER A 125 -4.45 5.97 -8.18
C SER A 125 -5.35 7.15 -8.56
N PHE A 126 -4.91 8.37 -8.26
CA PHE A 126 -5.72 9.60 -8.34
C PHE A 126 -6.31 9.90 -9.71
N THR A 127 -5.64 9.49 -10.79
CA THR A 127 -6.06 9.72 -12.17
C THR A 127 -6.99 8.64 -12.69
N GLN A 128 -7.14 7.52 -12.00
CA GLN A 128 -7.97 6.41 -12.42
C GLN A 128 -9.40 6.57 -11.91
N LYS A 129 -10.37 6.12 -12.71
CA LYS A 129 -11.80 6.09 -12.39
C LYS A 129 -12.27 4.65 -12.30
N VAL A 130 -13.23 4.41 -11.44
CA VAL A 130 -13.91 3.10 -11.34
C VAL A 130 -14.69 2.83 -12.61
N TYR A 131 -14.77 1.57 -13.00
CA TYR A 131 -15.63 1.09 -14.08
C TYR A 131 -16.23 -0.27 -13.70
N PRO A 132 -17.55 -0.46 -13.78
CA PRO A 132 -18.58 0.55 -14.07
C PRO A 132 -18.70 1.61 -12.94
N GLN A 133 -19.27 2.76 -13.27
CA GLN A 133 -19.29 3.93 -12.37
C GLN A 133 -20.11 3.72 -11.08
N GLU A 134 -21.02 2.76 -11.09
CA GLU A 134 -21.85 2.41 -9.91
C GLU A 134 -21.06 2.00 -8.68
N PHE A 135 -19.78 1.63 -8.84
CA PHE A 135 -18.86 1.30 -7.74
C PHE A 135 -18.12 2.51 -7.16
N ASN A 136 -18.32 3.74 -7.69
CA ASN A 136 -17.62 4.93 -7.20
C ASN A 136 -17.86 5.22 -5.72
N ASP A 137 -19.08 4.97 -5.21
CA ASP A 137 -19.42 5.24 -3.82
C ASP A 137 -18.59 4.41 -2.83
N TYR A 138 -18.10 3.23 -3.25
CA TYR A 138 -17.19 2.43 -2.45
C TYR A 138 -15.76 3.00 -2.42
N LEU A 139 -15.34 3.72 -3.47
CA LEU A 139 -13.99 4.29 -3.57
C LEU A 139 -13.86 5.67 -2.90
N TYR A 140 -14.93 6.45 -2.79
CA TYR A 140 -14.83 7.84 -2.31
C TYR A 140 -14.24 7.97 -0.91
N LEU A 141 -14.66 7.12 0.03
CA LEU A 141 -14.17 7.15 1.41
C LEU A 141 -12.67 6.81 1.49
N PRO A 142 -12.18 5.65 0.99
CA PRO A 142 -10.76 5.32 1.03
C PRO A 142 -9.91 6.30 0.22
N LYS A 143 -10.39 6.80 -0.92
CA LYS A 143 -9.68 7.79 -1.74
C LYS A 143 -9.57 9.15 -1.05
N TYR A 144 -10.63 9.61 -0.38
CA TYR A 144 -10.57 10.84 0.41
C TYR A 144 -9.57 10.72 1.54
N TYR A 145 -9.59 9.60 2.27
CA TYR A 145 -8.62 9.33 3.33
C TYR A 145 -7.18 9.34 2.80
N ALA A 146 -6.89 8.58 1.75
CA ALA A 146 -5.59 8.53 1.11
C ALA A 146 -5.09 9.91 0.65
N THR A 147 -5.95 10.70 0.02
CA THR A 147 -5.59 12.01 -0.54
C THR A 147 -5.33 13.06 0.54
N ASN A 148 -6.04 12.99 1.67
CA ASN A 148 -6.07 14.08 2.67
C ASN A 148 -5.36 13.75 3.98
N TYR A 149 -4.85 12.53 4.14
CA TYR A 149 -4.06 12.17 5.33
C TYR A 149 -2.77 13.01 5.41
N PRO A 150 -2.44 13.62 6.56
CA PRO A 150 -3.12 13.56 7.86
C PRO A 150 -4.15 14.68 8.14
N ASN A 151 -4.54 15.50 7.14
CA ASN A 151 -5.46 16.65 7.31
C ASN A 151 -6.90 16.29 6.94
N ILE A 152 -7.44 15.34 7.63
CA ILE A 152 -8.79 14.83 7.40
C ILE A 152 -9.83 15.76 8.02
N LYS A 153 -10.83 16.20 7.23
CA LYS A 153 -11.99 16.93 7.74
C LYS A 153 -13.09 15.94 8.14
N LEU A 154 -13.50 15.99 9.40
CA LEU A 154 -14.50 15.07 9.96
C LEU A 154 -15.82 15.10 9.16
N SER A 155 -16.30 16.27 8.77
CA SER A 155 -17.54 16.41 7.95
C SER A 155 -17.46 15.64 6.62
N LYS A 156 -16.29 15.62 5.98
CA LYS A 156 -16.09 14.85 4.74
C LYS A 156 -16.00 13.34 5.00
N ILE A 157 -15.39 12.93 6.10
CA ILE A 157 -15.42 11.51 6.50
C ILE A 157 -16.86 11.05 6.74
N ILE A 158 -17.65 11.79 7.51
CA ILE A 158 -19.06 11.46 7.76
C ILE A 158 -19.83 11.36 6.44
N TYR A 159 -19.67 12.34 5.55
CA TYR A 159 -20.36 12.35 4.25
C TYR A 159 -19.99 11.14 3.36
N PHE A 160 -18.70 10.82 3.23
CA PHE A 160 -18.27 9.69 2.41
C PHE A 160 -18.58 8.34 3.08
N SER A 161 -18.52 8.27 4.43
CA SER A 161 -18.96 7.09 5.18
C SER A 161 -20.46 6.84 4.98
N TYR A 162 -21.28 7.88 5.00
CA TYR A 162 -22.70 7.78 4.70
C TYR A 162 -22.94 7.21 3.29
N LYS A 163 -22.27 7.75 2.26
CA LYS A 163 -22.39 7.23 0.89
C LYS A 163 -21.98 5.76 0.80
N PHE A 164 -20.85 5.39 1.41
CA PHE A 164 -20.37 4.03 1.45
C PHE A 164 -21.38 3.09 2.14
N LEU A 165 -21.81 3.44 3.34
CA LEU A 165 -22.78 2.65 4.12
C LEU A 165 -24.13 2.53 3.41
N LYS A 166 -24.67 3.64 2.86
CA LYS A 166 -25.88 3.61 2.05
C LYS A 166 -25.77 2.57 0.93
N LYS A 167 -24.65 2.58 0.16
CA LYS A 167 -24.44 1.62 -0.93
C LYS A 167 -24.33 0.18 -0.41
N VAL A 168 -23.69 -0.04 0.74
CA VAL A 168 -23.57 -1.37 1.38
C VAL A 168 -24.94 -1.85 1.87
N ILE A 169 -25.72 -0.99 2.55
CA ILE A 169 -27.06 -1.33 3.09
C ILE A 169 -28.01 -1.77 1.98
N PHE A 170 -28.01 -1.07 0.84
CA PHE A 170 -28.84 -1.43 -0.32
C PHE A 170 -28.22 -2.53 -1.19
N SER A 171 -27.14 -3.16 -0.75
CA SER A 171 -26.52 -4.30 -1.41
C SER A 171 -26.75 -5.61 -0.62
N LYS A 172 -26.63 -6.75 -1.32
CA LYS A 172 -26.63 -8.06 -0.64
C LYS A 172 -25.50 -8.24 0.38
N SER A 173 -24.48 -7.38 0.36
CA SER A 173 -23.38 -7.38 1.31
C SER A 173 -23.80 -6.95 2.73
N PHE A 174 -24.93 -6.29 2.88
CA PHE A 174 -25.48 -5.90 4.18
C PHE A 174 -25.78 -7.11 5.06
N PHE A 175 -26.32 -8.19 4.49
CA PHE A 175 -26.59 -9.42 5.24
C PHE A 175 -25.31 -10.02 5.87
N TYR A 176 -24.16 -9.86 5.23
CA TYR A 176 -22.89 -10.27 5.84
C TYR A 176 -22.55 -9.45 7.09
N ILE A 177 -22.78 -8.14 7.06
CA ILE A 177 -22.55 -7.26 8.23
C ILE A 177 -23.51 -7.65 9.36
N LEU A 178 -24.79 -7.85 9.07
CA LEU A 178 -25.79 -8.27 10.05
C LEU A 178 -25.42 -9.62 10.69
N LYS A 179 -25.06 -10.62 9.88
CA LYS A 179 -24.65 -11.95 10.36
C LYS A 179 -23.44 -11.89 11.31
N ASN A 180 -22.51 -10.95 11.08
CA ASN A 180 -21.28 -10.80 11.87
C ASN A 180 -21.32 -9.61 12.83
N PHE A 181 -22.49 -9.04 13.09
CA PHE A 181 -22.66 -7.80 13.83
C PHE A 181 -21.98 -7.82 15.22
N PHE A 182 -22.26 -8.85 16.02
CA PHE A 182 -21.64 -8.97 17.34
C PHE A 182 -20.12 -9.17 17.30
N SER A 183 -19.62 -9.88 16.27
CA SER A 183 -18.18 -10.02 16.05
C SER A 183 -17.54 -8.66 15.74
N PHE A 184 -18.16 -7.85 14.90
CA PHE A 184 -17.69 -6.49 14.62
C PHE A 184 -17.73 -5.60 15.86
N ILE A 185 -18.83 -5.63 16.65
CA ILE A 185 -18.88 -4.90 17.93
C ILE A 185 -17.70 -5.29 18.82
N LYS A 186 -17.46 -6.60 19.02
CA LYS A 186 -16.33 -7.08 19.81
C LYS A 186 -14.99 -6.59 19.28
N ILE A 187 -14.74 -6.67 17.97
CA ILE A 187 -13.49 -6.21 17.37
C ILE A 187 -13.32 -4.69 17.52
N PHE A 188 -14.37 -3.91 17.27
CA PHE A 188 -14.32 -2.46 17.42
C PHE A 188 -14.22 -2.01 18.88
N SER A 189 -14.77 -2.75 19.84
CA SER A 189 -14.56 -2.47 21.27
C SER A 189 -13.10 -2.69 21.71
N LEU A 190 -12.40 -3.67 21.13
CA LEU A 190 -11.00 -3.98 21.44
C LEU A 190 -10.01 -3.03 20.73
N ALA A 191 -10.23 -2.74 19.46
CA ALA A 191 -9.30 -1.96 18.64
C ALA A 191 -9.71 -0.49 18.45
N GLY A 192 -10.97 -0.15 18.68
CA GLY A 192 -11.51 1.16 18.39
C GLY A 192 -11.42 1.53 16.92
N LEU A 193 -11.30 2.83 16.63
CA LEU A 193 -11.12 3.38 15.29
C LEU A 193 -9.63 3.47 14.88
N LYS A 194 -8.77 2.58 15.40
CA LYS A 194 -7.38 2.53 14.95
C LYS A 194 -7.29 2.25 13.45
N SER A 195 -6.33 2.86 12.78
CA SER A 195 -6.19 2.81 11.32
C SER A 195 -6.16 1.37 10.77
N PHE A 196 -5.44 0.45 11.43
CA PHE A 196 -5.38 -0.95 10.96
C PHE A 196 -6.75 -1.63 10.99
N ASN A 197 -7.56 -1.38 12.03
CA ASN A 197 -8.89 -1.97 12.16
C ASN A 197 -9.83 -1.47 11.04
N LEU A 198 -9.76 -0.18 10.72
CA LEU A 198 -10.51 0.40 9.60
C LEU A 198 -10.07 -0.17 8.25
N TYR A 199 -8.77 -0.36 8.03
CA TYR A 199 -8.27 -0.99 6.79
C TYR A 199 -8.71 -2.44 6.67
N PHE A 200 -8.62 -3.23 7.74
CA PHE A 200 -9.11 -4.60 7.74
C PHE A 200 -10.61 -4.68 7.45
N PHE A 201 -11.39 -3.82 8.10
CA PHE A 201 -12.83 -3.76 7.85
C PHE A 201 -13.14 -3.42 6.39
N LEU A 202 -12.47 -2.40 5.81
CA LEU A 202 -12.66 -2.01 4.41
C LEU A 202 -12.26 -3.13 3.44
N ASP A 203 -11.14 -3.81 3.66
CA ASP A 203 -10.72 -4.93 2.81
C ASP A 203 -11.70 -6.11 2.90
N LEU A 204 -12.20 -6.43 4.10
CA LEU A 204 -13.18 -7.50 4.29
C LEU A 204 -14.52 -7.20 3.61
N ILE A 205 -15.03 -5.96 3.75
CA ILE A 205 -16.26 -5.54 3.04
C ILE A 205 -16.04 -5.47 1.53
N SER A 206 -14.86 -5.05 1.09
CA SER A 206 -14.48 -5.08 -0.33
C SER A 206 -14.52 -6.49 -0.91
N LEU A 207 -13.99 -7.48 -0.20
CA LEU A 207 -14.08 -8.88 -0.60
C LEU A 207 -15.54 -9.39 -0.64
N GLU A 208 -16.39 -8.99 0.30
CA GLU A 208 -17.81 -9.34 0.29
C GLU A 208 -18.53 -8.76 -0.94
N ILE A 209 -18.29 -7.47 -1.23
CA ILE A 209 -18.85 -6.81 -2.42
C ILE A 209 -18.40 -7.54 -3.69
N LEU A 210 -17.12 -7.92 -3.75
CA LEU A 210 -16.57 -8.65 -4.88
C LEU A 210 -17.17 -10.05 -5.01
N CYS A 211 -17.35 -10.79 -3.90
CA CYS A 211 -18.07 -12.08 -3.90
C CYS A 211 -19.45 -11.93 -4.54
N LYS A 212 -20.22 -10.92 -4.12
CA LYS A 212 -21.57 -10.66 -4.67
C LYS A 212 -21.54 -10.23 -6.14
N ASN A 213 -20.48 -9.58 -6.59
CA ASN A 213 -20.31 -9.24 -7.99
C ASN A 213 -19.99 -10.48 -8.84
N ILE A 214 -19.07 -11.34 -8.40
CA ILE A 214 -18.69 -12.57 -9.10
C ILE A 214 -19.83 -13.61 -9.13
N GLU A 215 -20.66 -13.67 -8.07
CA GLU A 215 -21.89 -14.48 -8.06
C GLU A 215 -22.85 -14.09 -9.21
N LYS A 216 -22.96 -12.78 -9.50
CA LYS A 216 -23.82 -12.29 -10.59
C LYS A 216 -23.19 -12.50 -11.95
N LYS A 217 -21.90 -12.21 -12.07
CA LYS A 217 -21.16 -12.27 -13.32
C LYS A 217 -19.72 -12.66 -13.08
N LYS A 218 -19.40 -13.91 -13.33
CA LYS A 218 -18.04 -14.46 -13.26
C LYS A 218 -17.20 -13.93 -14.43
N SER A 219 -16.02 -13.37 -14.13
CA SER A 219 -15.01 -13.07 -15.14
C SER A 219 -14.06 -14.25 -15.36
N ASP A 220 -13.39 -14.30 -16.53
CA ASP A 220 -12.38 -15.33 -16.83
C ASP A 220 -11.08 -15.07 -16.04
N PHE A 221 -10.78 -13.78 -15.80
CA PHE A 221 -9.58 -13.35 -15.10
C PHE A 221 -9.93 -12.41 -13.97
N LEU A 222 -9.53 -12.75 -12.76
CA LEU A 222 -9.72 -11.97 -11.54
C LEU A 222 -8.38 -11.65 -10.91
N ILE A 223 -8.13 -10.38 -10.58
CA ILE A 223 -7.04 -9.98 -9.69
C ILE A 223 -7.61 -9.11 -8.57
N VAL A 224 -7.26 -9.45 -7.34
CA VAL A 224 -7.66 -8.73 -6.12
C VAL A 224 -6.42 -8.40 -5.32
N ALA A 225 -6.21 -7.12 -4.98
CA ALA A 225 -5.16 -6.70 -4.07
C ALA A 225 -5.73 -6.28 -2.71
N LEU A 226 -5.15 -6.80 -1.62
CA LEU A 226 -5.46 -6.48 -0.24
C LEU A 226 -4.22 -5.91 0.44
N ASN A 227 -4.37 -4.79 1.16
CA ASN A 227 -3.25 -4.05 1.74
C ASN A 227 -3.31 -3.89 3.27
N SER A 228 -4.39 -4.28 3.91
CA SER A 228 -4.58 -4.09 5.36
C SER A 228 -3.55 -4.83 6.21
N PHE A 229 -3.13 -6.02 5.78
CA PHE A 229 -2.11 -6.81 6.48
C PHE A 229 -0.75 -6.12 6.50
N ALA A 230 -0.33 -5.53 5.38
CA ALA A 230 0.88 -4.72 5.30
C ALA A 230 0.85 -3.53 6.25
N HIS A 231 -0.28 -2.80 6.31
CA HIS A 231 -0.45 -1.69 7.25
C HIS A 231 -0.33 -2.11 8.72
N TYR A 232 -0.90 -3.26 9.09
CA TYR A 232 -0.72 -3.78 10.45
C TYR A 232 0.75 -4.11 10.73
N GLN A 233 1.40 -4.84 9.86
CA GLN A 233 2.80 -5.24 10.02
C GLN A 233 3.75 -4.04 10.08
N HIS A 234 3.48 -2.98 9.34
CA HIS A 234 4.27 -1.75 9.42
C HIS A 234 4.14 -0.99 10.75
N ASN A 235 2.96 -1.01 11.39
CA ASN A 235 2.69 -0.06 12.46
C ASN A 235 2.37 -0.70 13.82
N PHE A 236 1.94 -1.97 13.83
CA PHE A 236 1.37 -2.63 15.02
C PHE A 236 1.93 -4.03 15.29
N TRP A 237 2.92 -4.49 14.54
CA TRP A 237 3.46 -5.84 14.68
C TRP A 237 4.20 -6.07 16.01
N ASP A 238 4.56 -5.01 16.72
CA ASP A 238 5.14 -5.04 18.06
C ASP A 238 4.10 -5.01 19.19
N ASP A 239 2.80 -4.97 18.88
CA ASP A 239 1.71 -4.86 19.85
C ASP A 239 0.83 -6.11 19.86
N ASP A 240 1.15 -7.05 20.74
CA ASP A 240 0.47 -8.35 20.83
C ASP A 240 -1.02 -8.24 21.23
N ARG A 241 -1.47 -7.10 21.79
CA ARG A 241 -2.88 -6.87 22.15
C ARG A 241 -3.82 -6.95 20.95
N PHE A 242 -3.31 -6.63 19.76
CA PHE A 242 -4.10 -6.62 18.53
C PHE A 242 -3.86 -7.84 17.63
N GLU A 243 -2.96 -8.74 18.03
CA GLU A 243 -2.59 -9.89 17.23
C GLU A 243 -3.80 -10.82 16.97
N PHE A 244 -4.67 -11.05 17.96
CA PHE A 244 -5.90 -11.81 17.76
C PHE A 244 -6.80 -11.19 16.68
N ILE A 245 -6.94 -9.86 16.68
CA ILE A 245 -7.77 -9.14 15.70
C ILE A 245 -7.23 -9.34 14.27
N TYR A 246 -5.92 -9.27 14.11
CA TYR A 246 -5.25 -9.57 12.84
C TYR A 246 -5.62 -10.96 12.32
N PHE A 247 -5.55 -11.99 13.17
CA PHE A 247 -5.85 -13.36 12.76
C PHE A 247 -7.34 -13.63 12.58
N TRP A 248 -8.20 -12.93 13.31
CA TRP A 248 -9.64 -12.99 13.09
C TRP A 248 -9.99 -12.43 11.68
N TYR A 249 -9.48 -11.26 11.30
CA TYR A 249 -9.68 -10.71 9.96
C TYR A 249 -9.07 -11.61 8.87
N LEU A 250 -7.89 -12.15 9.09
CA LEU A 250 -7.28 -13.10 8.17
C LEU A 250 -8.18 -14.32 7.93
N ASN A 251 -8.73 -14.90 9.00
CA ASN A 251 -9.64 -16.03 8.90
C ASN A 251 -10.91 -15.69 8.11
N GLU A 252 -11.51 -14.53 8.37
CA GLU A 252 -12.69 -14.07 7.62
C GLU A 252 -12.39 -13.79 6.15
N MET A 253 -11.24 -13.18 5.86
CA MET A 253 -10.81 -12.93 4.47
C MET A 253 -10.50 -14.25 3.74
N ILE A 254 -9.85 -15.20 4.39
CA ILE A 254 -9.60 -16.54 3.79
C ILE A 254 -10.91 -17.27 3.49
N LYS A 255 -11.97 -17.13 4.31
CA LYS A 255 -13.31 -17.65 3.96
C LYS A 255 -13.82 -17.08 2.63
N LYS A 256 -13.69 -15.75 2.46
CA LYS A 256 -14.13 -15.07 1.24
C LYS A 256 -13.28 -15.43 0.02
N ILE A 257 -11.97 -15.50 0.20
CA ILE A 257 -11.03 -15.91 -0.84
C ILE A 257 -11.29 -17.35 -1.27
N ASN A 258 -11.45 -18.27 -0.32
CA ASN A 258 -11.77 -19.67 -0.62
C ASN A 258 -13.12 -19.80 -1.35
N TYR A 259 -14.10 -18.99 -1.00
CA TYR A 259 -15.38 -18.91 -1.71
C TYR A 259 -15.20 -18.44 -3.16
N LEU A 260 -14.45 -17.35 -3.38
CA LEU A 260 -14.13 -16.86 -4.73
C LEU A 260 -13.34 -17.87 -5.55
N GLU A 261 -12.39 -18.58 -4.94
CA GLU A 261 -11.61 -19.62 -5.60
C GLU A 261 -12.48 -20.77 -6.15
N GLY A 262 -13.65 -21.02 -5.54
CA GLY A 262 -14.60 -22.01 -6.03
C GLY A 262 -15.14 -21.73 -7.44
N TYR A 263 -15.06 -20.47 -7.89
CA TYR A 263 -15.45 -20.07 -9.25
C TYR A 263 -14.33 -20.27 -10.28
N TYR A 264 -13.07 -20.54 -9.87
CA TYR A 264 -11.92 -20.57 -10.76
C TYR A 264 -11.21 -21.92 -10.74
N ASN A 265 -10.81 -22.40 -11.93
CA ASN A 265 -10.09 -23.66 -12.07
C ASN A 265 -8.64 -23.52 -11.56
N SER A 266 -8.07 -22.34 -11.72
CA SER A 266 -6.69 -22.03 -11.34
C SER A 266 -6.63 -20.83 -10.42
N THR A 267 -5.74 -20.88 -9.42
CA THR A 267 -5.61 -19.80 -8.44
C THR A 267 -4.16 -19.52 -8.07
N ILE A 268 -3.88 -18.26 -7.81
CA ILE A 268 -2.62 -17.75 -7.24
C ILE A 268 -2.94 -16.95 -5.99
N PHE A 269 -2.18 -17.19 -4.91
CA PHE A 269 -2.18 -16.37 -3.70
C PHE A 269 -0.73 -15.91 -3.47
N TYR A 270 -0.48 -14.59 -3.54
CA TYR A 270 0.86 -14.05 -3.71
C TYR A 270 1.07 -12.76 -2.93
N ASN A 271 2.25 -12.59 -2.33
CA ASN A 271 2.58 -11.41 -1.53
C ASN A 271 3.53 -10.40 -2.21
N GLY A 272 4.04 -10.71 -3.41
CA GLY A 272 5.01 -9.89 -4.10
C GLY A 272 6.41 -9.98 -3.51
N PHE A 273 6.54 -9.65 -2.26
CA PHE A 273 7.70 -9.73 -1.38
C PHE A 273 7.21 -9.72 0.07
N GLU A 274 8.10 -9.87 1.05
CA GLU A 274 7.72 -10.02 2.46
C GLU A 274 8.24 -8.86 3.30
N GLN A 275 7.54 -8.61 4.41
CA GLN A 275 8.07 -7.83 5.51
C GLN A 275 8.71 -8.77 6.54
N LYS A 276 9.75 -8.31 7.23
CA LYS A 276 10.23 -8.95 8.45
C LYS A 276 10.02 -8.03 9.64
N LYS A 277 9.66 -8.60 10.79
CA LYS A 277 9.53 -7.89 12.07
C LYS A 277 10.90 -7.34 12.49
N ILE A 278 10.97 -6.08 12.90
CA ILE A 278 12.17 -5.42 13.42
C ILE A 278 11.88 -4.78 14.78
N LYS A 279 12.94 -4.44 15.52
CA LYS A 279 12.83 -3.48 16.61
C LYS A 279 12.28 -2.17 16.03
N LYS A 280 11.25 -1.60 16.66
CA LYS A 280 10.57 -0.40 16.15
C LYS A 280 11.55 0.69 15.74
N LYS A 281 11.29 1.28 14.59
CA LYS A 281 12.01 2.46 14.05
C LYS A 281 11.06 3.63 13.99
N TYR A 282 11.58 4.82 14.16
CA TYR A 282 10.81 6.06 14.03
C TYR A 282 11.33 6.89 12.87
N PHE A 283 10.42 7.63 12.23
CA PHE A 283 10.77 8.54 11.14
C PHE A 283 9.84 9.75 11.12
N LEU A 284 10.34 10.86 10.60
CA LEU A 284 9.59 12.09 10.48
C LEU A 284 8.75 12.11 9.18
N ARG A 285 7.57 12.71 9.26
CA ARG A 285 6.71 12.99 8.12
C ARG A 285 6.09 14.37 8.24
N ALA A 286 6.03 15.14 7.15
CA ALA A 286 5.30 16.40 7.13
C ALA A 286 3.80 16.13 7.36
N LYS A 287 3.17 16.83 8.32
CA LYS A 287 1.71 16.79 8.56
C LYS A 287 0.95 17.13 7.30
N ASN A 288 1.41 18.14 6.59
CA ASN A 288 0.89 18.57 5.29
C ASN A 288 2.08 19.05 4.44
N PRO A 289 2.55 18.28 3.46
CA PRO A 289 3.70 18.65 2.65
C PRO A 289 3.54 20.02 1.95
N LYS A 290 2.31 20.36 1.50
CA LYS A 290 2.04 21.66 0.86
C LYS A 290 2.24 22.83 1.84
N ARG A 291 1.62 22.73 3.04
CA ARG A 291 1.79 23.74 4.09
C ARG A 291 3.23 23.80 4.58
N PHE A 292 3.88 22.65 4.71
CA PHE A 292 5.25 22.52 5.15
C PHE A 292 6.21 23.32 4.26
N LEU A 293 6.18 23.13 2.93
CA LEU A 293 7.04 23.87 2.01
C LEU A 293 6.70 25.37 1.96
N LYS A 294 5.43 25.75 2.08
CA LYS A 294 5.03 27.16 2.15
C LYS A 294 5.60 27.86 3.40
N ILE A 295 5.58 27.19 4.55
CA ILE A 295 6.15 27.74 5.81
C ILE A 295 7.66 27.93 5.69
N LEU A 296 8.32 27.11 4.86
CA LEU A 296 9.74 27.26 4.54
C LEU A 296 10.04 28.35 3.49
N GLY A 297 9.01 29.07 3.01
CA GLY A 297 9.18 30.14 2.02
C GLY A 297 9.50 29.64 0.61
N LEU A 298 9.11 28.40 0.28
CA LEU A 298 9.40 27.76 -1.01
C LEU A 298 8.22 27.87 -1.96
N ASN A 299 8.47 28.33 -3.18
CA ASN A 299 7.48 28.43 -4.23
C ASN A 299 7.39 27.12 -5.02
N PHE A 300 6.18 26.72 -5.40
CA PHE A 300 5.91 25.57 -6.23
C PHE A 300 4.52 25.67 -6.88
N LYS A 301 4.33 24.99 -8.00
CA LYS A 301 3.06 24.93 -8.72
C LYS A 301 2.05 24.05 -8.00
N ARG A 302 2.44 22.80 -7.75
CA ARG A 302 1.60 21.82 -7.08
C ARG A 302 2.45 20.79 -6.35
N ILE A 303 1.83 20.08 -5.42
CA ILE A 303 2.47 19.02 -4.65
C ILE A 303 1.55 17.79 -4.61
N GLU A 304 2.16 16.62 -4.73
CA GLU A 304 1.49 15.33 -4.61
C GLU A 304 2.12 14.58 -3.42
N PRO A 305 1.38 14.42 -2.30
CA PRO A 305 1.88 13.66 -1.17
C PRO A 305 2.00 12.18 -1.56
N ASN A 306 3.01 11.51 -1.03
CA ASN A 306 3.13 10.06 -1.15
C ASN A 306 2.68 9.38 0.15
N MET A 307 2.38 8.09 0.07
CA MET A 307 2.07 7.26 1.24
C MET A 307 3.27 7.17 2.21
N THR A 308 4.49 7.34 1.69
CA THR A 308 5.74 7.41 2.45
C THR A 308 5.95 8.77 3.13
N THR A 309 7.15 8.98 3.68
CA THR A 309 7.57 10.21 4.37
C THR A 309 7.71 11.44 3.48
N GLY A 310 7.50 11.31 2.16
CA GLY A 310 7.82 12.33 1.19
C GLY A 310 6.66 12.83 0.33
N ALA A 311 7.01 13.71 -0.62
CA ALA A 311 6.08 14.24 -1.61
C ALA A 311 6.80 14.58 -2.92
N GLN A 312 6.05 14.54 -4.03
CA GLN A 312 6.49 15.11 -5.30
C GLN A 312 6.11 16.59 -5.39
N VAL A 313 7.05 17.42 -5.82
CA VAL A 313 6.85 18.87 -5.95
C VAL A 313 7.10 19.29 -7.39
N PHE A 314 6.11 19.94 -8.01
CA PHE A 314 6.15 20.42 -9.37
C PHE A 314 6.33 21.94 -9.39
N PHE A 315 7.07 22.44 -10.36
CA PHE A 315 7.43 23.85 -10.50
C PHE A 315 6.99 24.38 -11.87
N ASP A 316 6.77 25.70 -11.92
CA ASP A 316 6.53 26.40 -13.18
C ASP A 316 7.85 26.78 -13.89
N ASN A 317 8.93 26.95 -13.11
CA ASN A 317 10.24 27.33 -13.63
C ASN A 317 11.39 26.62 -12.91
N ASP A 318 12.57 26.58 -13.55
CA ASP A 318 13.76 25.91 -13.00
C ASP A 318 14.43 26.71 -11.88
N LYS A 319 14.19 28.03 -11.77
CA LYS A 319 14.73 28.88 -10.69
C LYS A 319 14.15 28.47 -9.33
N ASP A 320 12.81 28.39 -9.23
CA ASP A 320 12.13 27.94 -8.01
C ASP A 320 12.48 26.48 -7.67
N LYS A 321 12.60 25.63 -8.68
CA LYS A 321 13.01 24.24 -8.52
C LYS A 321 14.43 24.14 -7.92
N SER A 322 15.39 24.88 -8.48
CA SER A 322 16.78 24.90 -8.01
C SER A 322 16.86 25.49 -6.60
N LYS A 323 16.13 26.58 -6.32
CA LYS A 323 16.03 27.17 -4.98
C LYS A 323 15.51 26.15 -3.96
N CYS A 324 14.46 25.42 -4.31
CA CYS A 324 13.87 24.39 -3.43
C CYS A 324 14.87 23.23 -3.16
N ILE A 325 15.56 22.74 -4.19
CA ILE A 325 16.59 21.69 -4.04
C ILE A 325 17.70 22.14 -3.11
N ASN A 326 18.29 23.31 -3.39
CA ASN A 326 19.42 23.83 -2.63
C ASN A 326 19.04 24.07 -1.18
N PHE A 327 17.86 24.66 -0.94
CA PHE A 327 17.36 24.90 0.40
C PHE A 327 17.14 23.60 1.18
N LEU A 328 16.43 22.61 0.61
CA LEU A 328 16.20 21.33 1.31
C LEU A 328 17.50 20.57 1.57
N LYS A 329 18.45 20.61 0.64
CA LYS A 329 19.76 19.96 0.81
C LYS A 329 20.67 20.67 1.81
N SER A 330 20.45 21.95 2.08
CA SER A 330 21.24 22.71 3.06
C SER A 330 20.80 22.51 4.51
N ILE A 331 19.74 21.75 4.75
CA ILE A 331 19.19 21.49 6.08
C ILE A 331 19.78 20.22 6.65
N TYR A 332 20.49 20.34 7.74
CA TYR A 332 21.12 19.24 8.46
C TYR A 332 20.58 19.14 9.89
N LEU A 333 20.58 17.94 10.42
CA LEU A 333 20.31 17.63 11.81
C LEU A 333 21.42 16.69 12.31
N LEU A 334 22.23 17.15 13.29
CA LEU A 334 23.38 16.41 13.79
C LEU A 334 24.29 15.89 12.66
N ASP A 335 24.71 16.76 11.76
CA ASP A 335 25.61 16.51 10.61
C ASP A 335 25.03 15.52 9.55
N VAL A 336 23.76 15.16 9.66
CA VAL A 336 23.06 14.33 8.69
C VAL A 336 22.06 15.18 7.90
N PRO A 337 22.02 15.12 6.57
CA PRO A 337 21.00 15.80 5.78
C PRO A 337 19.60 15.44 6.26
N LEU A 338 18.78 16.43 6.59
CA LEU A 338 17.40 16.18 7.06
C LEU A 338 16.51 15.63 5.96
N PHE A 339 16.81 15.96 4.70
CA PHE A 339 16.03 15.53 3.54
C PHE A 339 16.88 14.77 2.53
N ASP A 340 16.31 13.70 1.99
CA ASP A 340 16.70 13.11 0.73
C ASP A 340 15.92 13.80 -0.39
N VAL A 341 16.62 14.35 -1.39
CA VAL A 341 16.03 15.12 -2.50
C VAL A 341 16.48 14.54 -3.83
N GLN A 342 15.54 13.96 -4.57
CA GLN A 342 15.76 13.41 -5.89
C GLN A 342 15.24 14.36 -6.97
N LYS A 343 16.12 14.71 -7.93
CA LYS A 343 15.79 15.62 -9.05
C LYS A 343 15.28 14.84 -10.26
N PHE A 344 14.16 15.30 -10.84
CA PHE A 344 13.60 14.84 -12.12
C PHE A 344 13.47 16.00 -13.10
N LYS A 345 13.17 15.71 -14.37
CA LYS A 345 13.07 16.74 -15.41
C LYS A 345 12.09 17.87 -15.05
N LYS A 346 10.88 17.55 -14.60
CA LYS A 346 9.80 18.53 -14.32
C LYS A 346 9.45 18.69 -12.83
N ASN A 347 10.00 17.90 -11.95
CA ASN A 347 9.67 17.88 -10.54
C ASN A 347 10.86 17.44 -9.69
N ILE A 348 10.69 17.54 -8.38
CA ILE A 348 11.54 16.86 -7.40
C ILE A 348 10.70 15.91 -6.57
N PHE A 349 11.35 14.93 -5.98
CA PHE A 349 10.82 14.21 -4.84
C PHE A 349 11.67 14.53 -3.63
N PHE A 350 11.04 14.85 -2.51
CA PHE A 350 11.74 14.97 -1.24
C PHE A 350 11.09 14.08 -0.18
N LYS A 351 11.89 13.56 0.72
CA LYS A 351 11.44 12.86 1.93
C LYS A 351 12.37 13.21 3.08
N PHE A 352 11.89 12.99 4.31
CA PHE A 352 12.77 13.01 5.46
C PHE A 352 13.75 11.84 5.38
N ASN A 353 15.02 12.09 5.71
CA ASN A 353 16.06 11.07 5.63
C ASN A 353 15.91 10.06 6.76
N ILE A 354 15.58 8.80 6.41
CA ILE A 354 15.43 7.71 7.39
C ILE A 354 16.74 7.33 8.09
N TYR A 355 17.91 7.69 7.52
CA TYR A 355 19.20 7.39 8.14
C TYR A 355 19.49 8.22 9.40
N LEU A 356 18.74 9.28 9.66
CA LEU A 356 18.79 10.02 10.92
C LEU A 356 18.60 9.11 12.15
N TYR A 357 17.98 7.96 11.98
CA TYR A 357 17.56 7.05 13.05
C TYR A 357 18.51 5.87 13.28
N LYS A 358 19.52 5.69 12.43
CA LYS A 358 20.53 4.63 12.59
C LYS A 358 21.66 4.99 13.57
N LYS A 359 21.87 6.27 13.87
CA LYS A 359 22.86 6.73 14.83
C LYS A 359 22.15 7.04 16.15
N ASP A 360 22.25 6.18 17.14
CA ASP A 360 21.90 6.28 18.58
C ASP A 360 21.00 7.44 19.06
N PHE A 361 20.24 8.01 18.15
CA PHE A 361 19.32 9.08 18.41
C PHE A 361 18.05 8.50 19.03
N ASN A 362 17.94 8.57 20.36
CA ASN A 362 16.77 8.07 21.07
C ASN A 362 15.58 9.00 20.84
N ILE A 363 14.83 8.73 19.77
CA ILE A 363 13.64 9.49 19.36
C ILE A 363 12.47 9.32 20.36
N GLU A 364 12.48 8.30 21.19
CA GLU A 364 11.52 8.21 22.31
C GLU A 364 11.64 9.45 23.21
N ASN A 365 12.84 10.00 23.32
CA ASN A 365 13.07 11.29 23.96
C ASN A 365 12.47 12.48 23.19
N LEU A 366 12.19 12.39 21.90
CA LEU A 366 11.50 13.46 21.14
C LEU A 366 10.00 13.54 21.42
N THR A 367 9.35 12.42 21.73
CA THR A 367 7.93 12.39 22.10
C THR A 367 7.71 12.72 23.57
N LEU A 368 8.69 12.41 24.42
CA LEU A 368 8.69 12.70 25.86
C LEU A 368 9.34 14.04 26.19
N LEU A 369 10.22 14.54 25.32
CA LEU A 369 10.86 15.85 25.49
C LEU A 369 9.89 16.94 25.10
N ASN A 370 9.57 17.77 26.08
CA ASN A 370 9.13 19.13 25.84
C ASN A 370 10.02 19.71 24.72
N LYS A 371 9.42 20.25 23.63
CA LYS A 371 10.12 20.77 22.44
C LYS A 371 11.35 21.62 22.81
N ASN A 372 11.30 22.32 23.93
CA ASN A 372 12.40 23.14 24.48
C ASN A 372 13.63 22.31 24.92
N LYS A 373 13.46 21.10 25.48
CA LYS A 373 14.60 20.24 25.87
C LYS A 373 15.35 19.70 24.65
N TYR A 374 14.65 19.43 23.56
CA TYR A 374 15.27 18.99 22.32
C TYR A 374 16.10 20.10 21.66
N PHE A 375 15.58 21.32 21.62
CA PHE A 375 16.37 22.48 21.18
C PHE A 375 17.63 22.69 22.02
N ASN A 376 17.53 22.54 23.33
CA ASN A 376 18.70 22.63 24.23
C ASN A 376 19.71 21.51 23.98
N TYR A 377 19.21 20.28 23.66
CA TYR A 377 20.10 19.18 23.29
C TYR A 377 20.83 19.44 21.97
N LEU A 378 20.15 19.92 20.93
CA LEU A 378 20.79 20.31 19.66
C LEU A 378 21.81 21.43 19.84
N LYS A 379 21.51 22.42 20.68
CA LYS A 379 22.40 23.51 21.01
C LYS A 379 23.67 23.02 21.72
N LYS A 380 23.51 22.08 22.67
CA LYS A 380 24.62 21.54 23.47
C LYS A 380 25.57 20.66 22.65
N ASN A 381 25.09 20.02 21.56
CA ASN A 381 25.87 19.08 20.75
C ASN A 381 26.40 19.68 19.44
N ASN A 382 26.60 21.01 19.36
CA ASN A 382 27.23 21.72 18.24
C ASN A 382 26.76 21.25 16.83
N ALA A 383 25.45 21.04 16.64
CA ALA A 383 24.89 20.66 15.35
C ALA A 383 25.22 21.71 14.28
N LYS A 384 25.86 21.32 13.16
CA LYS A 384 26.24 22.22 12.05
C LYS A 384 25.12 22.32 11.01
N GLY A 385 25.00 23.47 10.35
CA GLY A 385 24.09 23.71 9.23
C GLY A 385 23.23 24.97 9.35
N LEU A 386 22.54 25.34 8.28
CA LEU A 386 21.72 26.54 8.14
C LEU A 386 20.65 26.72 9.24
N ILE A 387 20.23 25.63 9.85
CA ILE A 387 19.20 25.63 10.88
C ILE A 387 19.75 25.87 12.27
N TYR A 388 21.04 25.62 12.51
CA TYR A 388 21.63 25.76 13.82
C TYR A 388 21.52 27.20 14.37
N ASN A 389 21.67 28.20 13.49
CA ASN A 389 21.57 29.60 13.86
C ASN A 389 20.17 30.20 13.79
N ASN A 390 19.12 29.38 13.40
CA ASN A 390 17.77 29.87 13.24
C ASN A 390 16.74 28.98 13.99
N HIS A 391 16.68 29.19 15.33
CA HIS A 391 15.76 28.52 16.21
C HIS A 391 14.27 28.61 15.74
N SER A 392 13.90 29.74 15.11
CA SER A 392 12.53 29.92 14.59
C SER A 392 12.23 28.97 13.44
N MET A 393 13.21 28.69 12.57
CA MET A 393 13.06 27.77 11.45
C MET A 393 12.93 26.33 11.92
N LEU A 394 13.77 25.88 12.86
CA LEU A 394 13.64 24.54 13.46
C LEU A 394 12.29 24.34 14.12
N LYS A 395 11.84 25.33 14.90
CA LYS A 395 10.50 25.29 15.50
C LYS A 395 9.42 25.12 14.42
N LYS A 396 9.47 25.92 13.35
CA LYS A 396 8.54 25.81 12.21
C LYS A 396 8.55 24.42 11.60
N ILE A 397 9.72 23.79 11.42
CA ILE A 397 9.83 22.43 10.89
C ILE A 397 9.16 21.44 11.83
N PHE A 398 9.56 21.40 13.12
CA PHE A 398 9.06 20.41 14.07
C PHE A 398 7.58 20.58 14.43
N ASP A 399 7.03 21.79 14.38
CA ASP A 399 5.60 22.03 14.56
C ASP A 399 4.74 21.47 13.42
N ASN A 400 5.34 21.27 12.24
CA ASN A 400 4.67 20.82 11.03
C ASN A 400 5.02 19.40 10.62
N VAL A 401 5.66 18.63 11.49
CA VAL A 401 5.94 17.20 11.29
C VAL A 401 5.25 16.35 12.35
N ILE A 402 5.07 15.07 12.02
CA ILE A 402 4.66 14.02 12.94
C ILE A 402 5.74 12.95 12.98
N LEU A 403 5.87 12.31 14.13
CA LEU A 403 6.67 11.12 14.30
C LEU A 403 5.86 9.90 13.93
N MET A 404 6.35 9.13 12.96
CA MET A 404 5.77 7.86 12.53
C MET A 404 6.62 6.72 13.09
N LYS A 405 5.97 5.61 13.40
CA LYS A 405 6.60 4.35 13.82
C LYS A 405 6.55 3.34 12.70
N SER A 406 7.59 2.54 12.53
CA SER A 406 7.56 1.32 11.74
C SER A 406 8.07 0.13 12.57
N THR A 407 7.38 -1.01 12.48
CA THR A 407 7.69 -2.25 13.19
C THR A 407 8.17 -3.35 12.23
N SER A 408 8.34 -3.00 10.95
CA SER A 408 8.82 -3.93 9.93
C SER A 408 9.71 -3.24 8.91
N GLU A 409 10.43 -4.05 8.14
CA GLU A 409 11.16 -3.64 6.94
C GLU A 409 10.92 -4.65 5.81
N HIS A 410 11.05 -4.20 4.55
CA HIS A 410 10.87 -5.04 3.38
C HIS A 410 12.03 -5.99 3.18
N THR A 411 11.76 -7.18 2.64
CA THR A 411 12.76 -8.15 2.19
C THR A 411 12.55 -8.48 0.72
N PRO A 412 13.60 -8.74 -0.07
CA PRO A 412 13.47 -9.01 -1.50
C PRO A 412 12.89 -10.39 -1.83
N LYS A 413 12.55 -11.19 -0.82
CA LYS A 413 11.95 -12.51 -0.97
C LYS A 413 10.45 -12.43 -0.76
N GLY A 414 9.71 -13.24 -1.52
CA GLY A 414 8.28 -13.41 -1.37
C GLY A 414 7.89 -14.88 -1.49
N THR A 415 6.60 -15.12 -1.39
CA THR A 415 6.01 -16.45 -1.47
C THR A 415 4.79 -16.43 -2.37
N LEU A 416 4.66 -17.43 -3.23
CA LEU A 416 3.53 -17.65 -4.09
C LEU A 416 2.96 -19.05 -3.86
N TYR A 417 1.68 -19.10 -3.47
CA TYR A 417 0.87 -20.33 -3.42
C TYR A 417 0.01 -20.43 -4.67
N PHE A 418 -0.15 -21.63 -5.22
CA PHE A 418 -0.91 -21.82 -6.45
C PHE A 418 -1.59 -23.18 -6.52
N LYS A 419 -2.65 -23.23 -7.33
CA LYS A 419 -3.41 -24.43 -7.68
C LYS A 419 -3.62 -24.46 -9.19
N ASN A 420 -3.37 -25.63 -9.82
CA ASN A 420 -3.60 -25.88 -11.24
C ASN A 420 -2.87 -24.94 -12.22
N ILE A 421 -1.64 -24.52 -11.85
CA ILE A 421 -0.75 -23.75 -12.72
C ILE A 421 0.58 -24.49 -12.83
N LYS A 422 1.16 -24.56 -14.04
CA LYS A 422 2.47 -25.20 -14.26
C LYS A 422 3.62 -24.27 -13.86
N LEU A 423 4.16 -24.46 -12.67
CA LEU A 423 5.34 -23.76 -12.16
C LEU A 423 6.37 -24.79 -11.70
N ASN A 424 7.31 -25.13 -12.58
CA ASN A 424 8.26 -26.24 -12.37
C ASN A 424 9.55 -25.84 -11.66
N LYS A 425 9.61 -24.67 -11.01
CA LYS A 425 10.81 -24.17 -10.34
C LYS A 425 10.57 -23.99 -8.84
N LYS A 426 11.58 -24.26 -8.01
CA LYS A 426 11.52 -23.97 -6.56
C LYS A 426 11.53 -22.47 -6.26
N GLN A 427 12.14 -21.67 -7.16
CA GLN A 427 12.24 -20.20 -7.04
C GLN A 427 11.98 -19.52 -8.39
N ILE A 428 11.38 -18.33 -8.37
CA ILE A 428 11.07 -17.55 -9.56
C ILE A 428 11.25 -16.04 -9.29
N GLU A 429 11.86 -15.33 -10.23
CA GLU A 429 11.95 -13.86 -10.18
C GLU A 429 10.57 -13.23 -10.47
N ASN A 430 10.23 -12.14 -9.78
CA ASN A 430 8.94 -11.43 -9.91
C ASN A 430 8.61 -11.05 -11.36
N THR A 431 9.60 -10.68 -12.18
CA THR A 431 9.42 -10.39 -13.61
C THR A 431 8.87 -11.57 -14.41
N LYS A 432 9.12 -12.81 -13.97
CA LYS A 432 8.68 -14.02 -14.68
C LYS A 432 7.23 -14.42 -14.37
N ILE A 433 6.62 -13.84 -13.34
CA ILE A 433 5.20 -14.09 -13.00
C ILE A 433 4.29 -13.69 -14.16
N PHE A 434 4.55 -12.54 -14.78
CA PHE A 434 3.84 -12.06 -15.97
C PHE A 434 3.73 -13.14 -17.06
N SER A 435 4.87 -13.69 -17.52
CA SER A 435 4.89 -14.72 -18.57
C SER A 435 4.19 -16.01 -18.13
N LYS A 436 4.26 -16.37 -16.83
CA LYS A 436 3.56 -17.57 -16.34
C LYS A 436 2.04 -17.42 -16.38
N ILE A 437 1.54 -16.21 -16.09
CA ILE A 437 0.11 -15.93 -16.17
C ILE A 437 -0.35 -15.83 -17.64
N THR A 438 0.39 -15.13 -18.51
CA THR A 438 0.04 -15.05 -19.93
C THR A 438 0.06 -16.42 -20.60
N ASN A 439 1.08 -17.24 -20.33
CA ASN A 439 1.17 -18.62 -20.85
C ASN A 439 0.00 -19.51 -20.36
N HIS A 440 -0.52 -19.28 -19.15
CA HIS A 440 -1.71 -19.98 -18.67
C HIS A 440 -2.91 -19.76 -19.60
N PHE A 441 -3.04 -18.56 -20.18
CA PHE A 441 -4.05 -18.22 -21.18
C PHE A 441 -3.63 -18.54 -22.63
N SER A 442 -2.49 -19.18 -22.85
CA SER A 442 -1.89 -19.45 -24.18
C SER A 442 -1.59 -18.17 -24.99
N LEU A 443 -1.04 -17.15 -24.32
CA LEU A 443 -0.68 -15.84 -24.88
C LEU A 443 0.83 -15.62 -24.88
#